data_ffc10be368d85075eb67e7464e4fca28
#
_entry.id   ffc10be368d85075eb67e7464e4fca28
#
_cell.length_a   1.000
_cell.length_b   1.000
_cell.length_c   1.000
_cell.angle_alpha   90.00
_cell.angle_beta   90.00
_cell.angle_gamma   90.00
#
_symmetry.space_group_name_H-M   'P 1'
#
loop_
_entity.id
_entity.type
_entity.pdbx_description
1 polymer ?
#
loop_
_entity_poly.entity_id
_entity_poly.type
_entity_poly.pdbx_seq_one_letter_code
_entity_poly.pdbx_strand_id
1 'polypeptide(L)'
;MQLLANTTSPFVRIARIAMIEKGLNVEPTIVDPWADDSRLRQANAATRVPSLVLDDGTPLTESLLIVQWLEATYPAPKWPSLLGTSVTAAGILSRAGVAVGGIEASTATIITRKVTAPTLFDETPEIGRAHV
;
A
#
# COMPACT_ATOMS: atom_id res chain seq x y z
N MET A 1 6.64 -16.29 0.05
CA MET A 1 6.45 -14.81 0.08
C MET A 1 6.42 -14.30 1.52
N GLN A 2 6.94 -13.10 1.77
CA GLN A 2 6.94 -12.43 3.07
C GLN A 2 6.41 -11.01 2.90
N LEU A 3 5.35 -10.63 3.63
CA LEU A 3 4.81 -9.28 3.62
C LEU A 3 5.35 -8.50 4.82
N LEU A 4 6.23 -7.53 4.57
CA LEU A 4 6.68 -6.57 5.58
C LEU A 4 5.60 -5.52 5.77
N ALA A 5 5.13 -5.34 6.99
CA ALA A 5 3.90 -4.63 7.28
C ALA A 5 3.97 -3.87 8.62
N ASN A 6 3.15 -2.84 8.71
CA ASN A 6 2.79 -2.18 9.96
C ASN A 6 1.28 -2.33 10.18
N THR A 7 0.85 -2.52 11.41
CA THR A 7 -0.57 -2.81 11.74
C THR A 7 -1.52 -1.65 11.46
N THR A 8 -1.03 -0.42 11.45
CA THR A 8 -1.85 0.80 11.28
C THR A 8 -1.89 1.30 9.84
N SER A 9 -1.02 0.81 8.95
CA SER A 9 -0.91 1.30 7.59
C SER A 9 -2.13 0.95 6.73
N PRO A 10 -2.83 1.93 6.16
CA PRO A 10 -3.91 1.67 5.22
C PRO A 10 -3.42 1.06 3.91
N PHE A 11 -2.21 1.37 3.48
CA PHE A 11 -1.59 0.78 2.29
C PHE A 11 -1.29 -0.71 2.47
N VAL A 12 -0.88 -1.13 3.67
CA VAL A 12 -0.75 -2.55 4.02
C VAL A 12 -2.10 -3.26 3.91
N ARG A 13 -3.19 -2.62 4.35
CA ARG A 13 -4.54 -3.20 4.23
C ARG A 13 -4.94 -3.45 2.79
N ILE A 14 -4.64 -2.53 1.86
CA ILE A 14 -4.89 -2.72 0.43
C ILE A 14 -4.22 -4.01 -0.07
N ALA A 15 -2.93 -4.16 0.18
CA ALA A 15 -2.19 -5.35 -0.25
C ALA A 15 -2.73 -6.63 0.41
N ARG A 16 -3.00 -6.60 1.72
CA ARG A 16 -3.53 -7.77 2.45
C ARG A 16 -4.91 -8.21 1.95
N ILE A 17 -5.83 -7.26 1.73
CA ILE A 17 -7.15 -7.57 1.20
C ILE A 17 -7.01 -8.22 -0.18
N ALA A 18 -6.19 -7.64 -1.07
CA ALA A 18 -5.95 -8.22 -2.38
C ALA A 18 -5.37 -9.64 -2.33
N MET A 19 -4.43 -9.90 -1.40
CA MET A 19 -3.88 -11.25 -1.17
C MET A 19 -4.95 -12.22 -0.70
N ILE A 20 -5.79 -11.83 0.25
CA ILE A 20 -6.90 -12.66 0.77
C ILE A 20 -7.90 -12.98 -0.35
N GLU A 21 -8.28 -12.01 -1.16
CA GLU A 21 -9.18 -12.22 -2.32
C GLU A 21 -8.57 -13.19 -3.35
N LYS A 22 -7.25 -13.23 -3.47
CA LYS A 22 -6.54 -14.22 -4.29
C LYS A 22 -6.33 -15.57 -3.57
N GLY A 23 -6.87 -15.75 -2.37
CA GLY A 23 -6.72 -16.98 -1.59
C GLY A 23 -5.31 -17.19 -1.02
N LEU A 24 -4.51 -16.13 -0.93
CA LEU A 24 -3.16 -16.17 -0.39
C LEU A 24 -3.18 -15.82 1.09
N ASN A 25 -2.89 -16.80 1.93
CA ASN A 25 -2.79 -16.58 3.37
C ASN A 25 -1.33 -16.33 3.77
N VAL A 26 -0.90 -15.08 3.66
CA VAL A 26 0.45 -14.66 4.06
C VAL A 26 0.38 -13.88 5.35
N GLU A 27 0.93 -14.45 6.42
CA GLU A 27 1.02 -13.75 7.71
C GLU A 27 2.01 -12.58 7.61
N PRO A 28 1.61 -11.37 8.04
CA PRO A 28 2.49 -10.21 7.97
C PRO A 28 3.66 -10.33 8.94
N THR A 29 4.85 -10.03 8.45
CA THR A 29 6.01 -9.76 9.30
C THR A 29 5.96 -8.30 9.73
N ILE A 30 5.76 -8.07 11.01
CA ILE A 30 5.63 -6.71 11.53
C ILE A 30 7.00 -6.05 11.58
N VAL A 31 7.08 -4.85 11.01
CA VAL A 31 8.24 -3.97 11.01
C VAL A 31 7.82 -2.55 11.41
N ASP A 32 8.76 -1.79 11.95
CA ASP A 32 8.53 -0.37 12.23
C ASP A 32 9.19 0.50 11.13
N PRO A 33 8.41 1.16 10.27
CA PRO A 33 8.96 2.01 9.22
C PRO A 33 9.66 3.28 9.76
N TRP A 34 9.54 3.57 11.05
CA TRP A 34 10.19 4.69 11.71
C TRP A 34 11.48 4.29 12.42
N ALA A 35 11.70 3.01 12.63
CA ALA A 35 12.95 2.46 13.12
C ALA A 35 13.88 2.11 11.95
N ASP A 36 15.16 1.98 12.23
CA ASP A 36 16.14 1.52 11.24
C ASP A 36 16.06 -0.01 11.09
N ASP A 37 14.93 -0.52 10.60
CA ASP A 37 14.73 -1.95 10.35
C ASP A 37 15.48 -2.37 9.07
N SER A 38 16.54 -3.15 9.25
CA SER A 38 17.40 -3.60 8.16
C SER A 38 16.66 -4.45 7.12
N ARG A 39 15.66 -5.25 7.53
CA ARG A 39 14.83 -6.07 6.63
C ARG A 39 14.01 -5.18 5.71
N LEU A 40 13.39 -4.15 6.28
CA LEU A 40 12.60 -3.21 5.50
C LEU A 40 13.49 -2.42 4.54
N ARG A 41 14.64 -1.96 4.99
CA ARG A 41 15.59 -1.21 4.14
C ARG A 41 16.15 -2.05 2.99
N GLN A 42 16.40 -3.34 3.20
CA GLN A 42 16.82 -4.25 2.14
C GLN A 42 15.73 -4.46 1.09
N ALA A 43 14.47 -4.59 1.52
CA ALA A 43 13.34 -4.80 0.62
C ALA A 43 12.88 -3.50 -0.07
N ASN A 44 13.04 -2.35 0.60
CA ASN A 44 12.57 -1.06 0.11
C ASN A 44 13.48 0.07 0.63
N ALA A 45 14.29 0.63 -0.24
CA ALA A 45 15.19 1.73 0.11
C ALA A 45 14.46 2.97 0.64
N ALA A 46 13.17 3.16 0.28
CA ALA A 46 12.33 4.23 0.83
C ALA A 46 11.76 3.88 2.21
N THR A 47 12.07 2.70 2.77
CA THR A 47 11.62 2.21 4.09
C THR A 47 10.10 2.30 4.32
N ARG A 48 9.31 2.09 3.27
CA ARG A 48 7.85 2.13 3.32
C ARG A 48 7.23 0.76 3.38
N VAL A 49 6.07 0.68 3.99
CA VAL A 49 5.22 -0.52 3.99
C VAL A 49 3.92 -0.25 3.22
N PRO A 50 3.37 -1.26 2.50
CA PRO A 50 3.83 -2.65 2.41
C PRO A 50 5.06 -2.83 1.53
N SER A 51 5.86 -3.83 1.85
CA SER A 51 6.87 -4.39 0.96
C SER A 51 6.70 -5.90 0.94
N LEU A 52 6.50 -6.48 -0.25
CA LEU A 52 6.31 -7.91 -0.44
C LEU A 52 7.59 -8.51 -1.02
N VAL A 53 8.22 -9.42 -0.28
CA VAL A 53 9.39 -10.17 -0.75
C VAL A 53 8.89 -11.51 -1.29
N LEU A 54 9.15 -11.80 -2.56
CA LEU A 54 8.77 -13.04 -3.22
C LEU A 54 9.69 -14.19 -2.80
N ASP A 55 9.34 -15.43 -3.17
CA ASP A 55 10.12 -16.62 -2.79
C ASP A 55 11.51 -16.68 -3.44
N ASP A 56 11.68 -16.00 -4.56
CA ASP A 56 12.97 -15.81 -5.23
C ASP A 56 13.80 -14.63 -4.67
N GLY A 57 13.29 -13.95 -3.65
CA GLY A 57 13.91 -12.79 -3.03
C GLY A 57 13.59 -11.45 -3.69
N THR A 58 12.83 -11.44 -4.79
CA THR A 58 12.46 -10.19 -5.48
C THR A 58 11.54 -9.34 -4.59
N PRO A 59 11.90 -8.09 -4.29
CA PRO A 59 11.03 -7.20 -3.54
C PRO A 59 10.05 -6.48 -4.46
N LEU A 60 8.79 -6.42 -4.04
CA LEU A 60 7.75 -5.57 -4.62
C LEU A 60 7.34 -4.53 -3.60
N THR A 61 7.32 -3.29 -4.02
CA THR A 61 6.96 -2.14 -3.18
C THR A 61 5.71 -1.46 -3.74
N GLU A 62 5.10 -0.59 -2.97
CA GLU A 62 3.87 0.14 -3.30
C GLU A 62 2.62 -0.76 -3.42
N SER A 63 1.59 -0.43 -2.65
CA SER A 63 0.39 -1.27 -2.52
C SER A 63 -0.31 -1.54 -3.86
N LEU A 64 -0.42 -0.54 -4.72
CA LEU A 64 -1.07 -0.71 -6.02
C LEU A 64 -0.24 -1.56 -7.00
N LEU A 65 1.08 -1.48 -6.94
CA LEU A 65 1.95 -2.32 -7.77
C LEU A 65 1.92 -3.78 -7.28
N ILE A 66 1.82 -4.01 -5.97
CA ILE A 66 1.58 -5.35 -5.42
C ILE A 66 0.24 -5.89 -5.91
N VAL A 67 -0.84 -5.10 -5.87
CA VAL A 67 -2.16 -5.50 -6.39
C VAL A 67 -2.09 -5.82 -7.89
N GLN A 68 -1.41 -5.01 -8.68
CA GLN A 68 -1.23 -5.25 -10.11
C GLN A 68 -0.47 -6.56 -10.37
N TRP A 69 0.59 -6.83 -9.63
CA TRP A 69 1.33 -8.08 -9.72
C TRP A 69 0.46 -9.28 -9.34
N LEU A 70 -0.32 -9.17 -8.28
CA LEU A 70 -1.26 -10.21 -7.86
C LEU A 70 -2.30 -10.50 -8.94
N GLU A 71 -2.86 -9.48 -9.58
CA GLU A 71 -3.83 -9.64 -10.64
C GLU A 71 -3.23 -10.36 -11.87
N ALA A 72 -1.99 -10.03 -12.22
CA ALA A 72 -1.29 -10.65 -13.33
C ALA A 72 -0.86 -12.11 -13.05
N THR A 73 -0.45 -12.39 -11.79
CA THR A 73 0.08 -13.70 -11.38
C THR A 73 -1.03 -14.70 -11.04
N TYR A 74 -2.15 -14.20 -10.53
CA TYR A 74 -3.30 -14.99 -10.10
C TYR A 74 -4.58 -14.56 -10.89
N PRO A 75 -4.64 -14.82 -12.21
CA PRO A 75 -5.72 -14.33 -13.06
C PRO A 75 -7.01 -15.14 -12.90
N ALA A 76 -8.13 -14.52 -13.30
CA ALA A 76 -9.39 -15.24 -13.53
C ALA A 76 -9.24 -16.26 -14.68
N PRO A 77 -10.06 -17.33 -14.72
CA PRO A 77 -11.16 -17.62 -13.79
C PRO A 77 -10.74 -18.40 -12.54
N LYS A 78 -9.48 -18.79 -12.42
CA LYS A 78 -9.01 -19.62 -11.29
C LYS A 78 -9.07 -18.82 -9.98
N TRP A 79 -8.77 -17.53 -10.04
CA TRP A 79 -8.87 -16.63 -8.90
C TRP A 79 -9.82 -15.47 -9.22
N PRO A 80 -10.47 -14.86 -8.23
CA PRO A 80 -11.32 -13.70 -8.46
C PRO A 80 -10.54 -12.56 -9.11
N SER A 81 -11.11 -11.89 -10.14
CA SER A 81 -10.51 -10.67 -10.66
C SER A 81 -10.77 -9.51 -9.71
N LEU A 82 -9.73 -8.76 -9.38
CA LEU A 82 -9.81 -7.53 -8.58
C LEU A 82 -10.27 -6.34 -9.42
N LEU A 83 -10.15 -6.44 -10.74
CA LEU A 83 -10.52 -5.39 -11.69
C LEU A 83 -11.84 -5.66 -12.39
N GLY A 84 -12.46 -6.83 -12.17
CA GLY A 84 -13.68 -7.24 -12.86
C GLY A 84 -13.42 -7.57 -14.33
N THR A 85 -14.29 -7.09 -15.22
CA THR A 85 -14.14 -7.27 -16.67
C THR A 85 -13.49 -6.07 -17.31
N SER A 86 -13.05 -6.19 -18.57
CA SER A 86 -12.50 -5.05 -19.34
C SER A 86 -13.47 -3.84 -19.40
N VAL A 87 -14.78 -4.09 -19.38
CA VAL A 87 -15.82 -3.04 -19.38
C VAL A 87 -15.88 -2.31 -18.03
N THR A 88 -15.67 -3.00 -16.93
CA THR A 88 -15.79 -2.43 -15.57
C THR A 88 -14.46 -1.92 -15.00
N ALA A 89 -13.35 -2.36 -15.56
CA ALA A 89 -12.01 -2.08 -15.02
C ALA A 89 -11.72 -0.58 -14.88
N ALA A 90 -12.04 0.24 -15.87
CA ALA A 90 -11.80 1.67 -15.82
C ALA A 90 -12.54 2.35 -14.65
N GLY A 91 -13.81 1.97 -14.42
CA GLY A 91 -14.59 2.49 -13.31
C GLY A 91 -14.07 2.03 -11.93
N ILE A 92 -13.57 0.80 -11.85
CA ILE A 92 -12.96 0.27 -10.61
C ILE A 92 -11.65 1.02 -10.33
N LEU A 93 -10.78 1.17 -11.32
CA LEU A 93 -9.51 1.87 -11.17
C LEU A 93 -9.69 3.35 -10.82
N SER A 94 -10.69 4.03 -11.42
CA SER A 94 -11.03 5.41 -11.09
C SER A 94 -11.42 5.57 -9.62
N ARG A 95 -12.30 4.70 -9.10
CA ARG A 95 -12.68 4.71 -7.68
C ARG A 95 -11.52 4.37 -6.76
N ALA A 96 -10.68 3.42 -7.15
CA ALA A 96 -9.48 3.07 -6.40
C ALA A 96 -8.51 4.25 -6.34
N GLY A 97 -8.33 4.97 -7.45
CA GLY A 97 -7.50 6.19 -7.49
C GLY A 97 -7.98 7.27 -6.53
N VAL A 98 -9.29 7.54 -6.51
CA VAL A 98 -9.88 8.50 -5.56
C VAL A 98 -9.66 8.06 -4.11
N ALA A 99 -9.87 6.77 -3.80
CA ALA A 99 -9.67 6.24 -2.46
C ALA A 99 -8.20 6.33 -2.02
N VAL A 100 -7.27 5.98 -2.90
CA VAL A 100 -5.83 6.06 -2.63
C VAL A 100 -5.40 7.52 -2.42
N GLY A 101 -5.88 8.46 -3.24
CA GLY A 101 -5.61 9.88 -3.06
C GLY A 101 -6.06 10.40 -1.68
N GLY A 102 -7.24 9.99 -1.21
CA GLY A 102 -7.72 10.30 0.14
C GLY A 102 -6.84 9.71 1.25
N ILE A 103 -6.38 8.46 1.06
CA ILE A 103 -5.45 7.80 1.98
C ILE A 103 -4.11 8.53 2.01
N GLU A 104 -3.57 8.90 0.86
CA GLU A 104 -2.30 9.63 0.75
C GLU A 104 -2.36 10.98 1.46
N ALA A 105 -3.41 11.77 1.23
CA ALA A 105 -3.62 13.05 1.90
C ALA A 105 -3.67 12.89 3.42
N SER A 106 -4.43 11.92 3.92
CA SER A 106 -4.54 11.62 5.36
C SER A 106 -3.20 11.16 5.94
N THR A 107 -2.49 10.29 5.23
CA THR A 107 -1.20 9.76 5.68
C THR A 107 -0.13 10.85 5.67
N ALA A 108 -0.10 11.73 4.66
CA ALA A 108 0.80 12.87 4.60
C ALA A 108 0.65 13.77 5.83
N THR A 109 -0.59 14.05 6.25
CA THR A 109 -0.86 14.84 7.46
C THR A 109 -0.27 14.18 8.71
N ILE A 110 -0.46 12.85 8.87
CA ILE A 110 0.08 12.10 10.02
C ILE A 110 1.61 12.12 10.01
N ILE A 111 2.23 11.92 8.84
CA ILE A 111 3.69 11.94 8.69
C ILE A 111 4.23 13.34 9.03
N THR A 112 3.64 14.39 8.47
CA THR A 112 4.05 15.76 8.73
C THR A 112 3.98 16.08 10.22
N ARG A 113 2.90 15.73 10.91
CA ARG A 113 2.81 15.88 12.38
C ARG A 113 3.94 15.18 13.13
N LYS A 114 4.33 14.01 12.67
CA LYS A 114 5.36 13.20 13.35
C LYS A 114 6.77 13.75 13.17
N VAL A 115 7.06 14.36 12.01
CA VAL A 115 8.42 14.84 11.66
C VAL A 115 8.61 16.36 11.84
N THR A 116 7.51 17.10 12.00
CA THR A 116 7.55 18.56 12.17
C THR A 116 7.46 18.93 13.65
N ALA A 117 8.23 19.91 14.09
CA ALA A 117 8.12 20.43 15.46
C ALA A 117 6.69 20.97 15.69
N PRO A 118 6.08 20.71 16.85
CA PRO A 118 4.69 21.10 17.12
C PRO A 118 4.39 22.60 16.89
N THR A 119 5.38 23.47 17.09
CA THR A 119 5.28 24.92 16.89
C THR A 119 5.25 25.33 15.40
N LEU A 120 5.62 24.43 14.50
CA LEU A 120 5.68 24.67 13.06
C LEU A 120 4.56 23.96 12.29
N PHE A 121 3.74 23.17 13.01
CA PHE A 121 2.65 22.45 12.39
C PHE A 121 1.41 23.34 12.29
N ASP A 122 1.00 23.68 11.09
CA ASP A 122 -0.29 24.33 10.83
C ASP A 122 -1.39 23.29 10.81
N GLU A 123 -2.37 23.39 11.74
CA GLU A 123 -3.50 22.49 11.84
C GLU A 123 -4.60 22.81 10.83
N THR A 124 -4.45 23.88 10.02
CA THR A 124 -5.43 24.19 8.97
C THR A 124 -5.45 23.05 7.95
N PRO A 125 -6.52 22.26 7.86
CA PRO A 125 -6.55 21.14 6.95
C PRO A 125 -6.63 21.66 5.52
N GLU A 126 -5.54 21.61 4.80
CA GLU A 126 -5.54 21.75 3.34
C GLU A 126 -6.02 20.43 2.67
N ILE A 127 -7.09 19.85 3.22
CA ILE A 127 -7.74 18.71 2.61
C ILE A 127 -8.37 19.19 1.30
N GLY A 128 -7.79 18.81 0.18
CA GLY A 128 -8.35 19.06 -1.15
C GLY A 128 -7.62 20.06 -2.03
N ARG A 129 -6.55 20.70 -1.59
CA ARG A 129 -5.61 21.32 -2.52
C ARG A 129 -4.63 20.28 -3.07
N ALA A 130 -5.20 19.24 -3.70
CA ALA A 130 -4.45 18.41 -4.60
C ALA A 130 -3.97 19.31 -5.74
N HIS A 131 -2.72 19.23 -6.03
CA HIS A 131 -2.06 19.89 -7.14
C HIS A 131 -2.91 19.83 -8.42
N VAL A 132 -3.38 20.97 -8.85
CA VAL A 132 -3.89 21.21 -10.20
C VAL A 132 -2.67 21.54 -11.06
#